data_b63ef0f31821cc31062de3fdd35f9a80
#
_entry.id   b63ef0f31821cc31062de3fdd35f9a80
#
_cell.length_a   1.000
_cell.length_b   1.000
_cell.length_c   1.000
_cell.angle_alpha   90.00
_cell.angle_beta   90.00
_cell.angle_gamma   90.00
#
_symmetry.space_group_name_H-M   'P 1'
#
loop_
_entity.id
_entity.type
_entity.pdbx_description
1 polymer ?
#
loop_
_entity_poly.entity_id
_entity_poly.type
_entity_poly.pdbx_seq_one_letter_code
_entity_poly.pdbx_strand_id
1 'polypeptide(L)'
;MKVPFGVGSRLRELLVPTSNRRSPATAALILVVLLLTGLPLGWFGFEDLGGALTYAGRVTGAILVLVSVTTLVGALAVWDHWFRNRIPYSGMVALTGTVAALLTNTALLLMTFKDVDSTAYQVLWCLLTVGCAWAVFAVWRTSVEIPAPKRVAAAVIVTGLIAVANFGYERLYQPSQQGARPLITITVGSPVLRQDRKAFALPVDIRAENRSDVGFYVLGTEFHAMGERVWISTTDRKREQWRDDAEKWRTFQEMHPLSRREVQQPGELVAAQPWAPAGHWIEPGDTFVSQTVVQLPMDTPYDQLAFYANGSFARRDKLGLSLIQLTGYSWTDGKVPGWVKATKDVDNVVYRGRVFENNAIAAHTRDARYVTVYWQFGVHGAGLLQTIRRNGEENRVNSESQDRELERRYGIVDSRQGPIERTLWNVKDRK
;
A
#
# COMPACT_ATOMS: atom_id res chain seq x y z
N MET A 1 11.83 -66.38 32.89
CA MET A 1 12.82 -65.33 32.72
C MET A 1 12.08 -63.99 32.72
N LYS A 2 12.06 -63.29 33.90
CA LYS A 2 11.35 -62.06 34.14
C LYS A 2 12.31 -60.89 33.90
N VAL A 3 12.06 -60.05 32.92
CA VAL A 3 12.81 -58.81 32.65
C VAL A 3 12.25 -57.72 33.59
N PRO A 4 13.06 -56.95 34.32
CA PRO A 4 12.55 -55.90 35.20
C PRO A 4 12.25 -54.61 34.42
N PHE A 5 10.98 -54.21 34.41
CA PHE A 5 10.50 -52.90 34.01
C PHE A 5 10.88 -51.87 35.09
N GLY A 6 12.01 -51.21 34.94
CA GLY A 6 12.50 -50.25 35.93
C GLY A 6 13.00 -48.90 35.43
N VAL A 7 12.85 -48.60 34.14
CA VAL A 7 13.41 -47.36 33.57
C VAL A 7 12.35 -46.23 33.37
N GLY A 8 11.05 -46.59 33.36
CA GLY A 8 9.97 -45.61 33.14
C GLY A 8 9.61 -44.73 34.34
N SER A 9 9.98 -45.13 35.58
CA SER A 9 9.62 -44.40 36.79
C SER A 9 10.56 -43.22 37.09
N ARG A 10 11.83 -43.34 36.78
CA ARG A 10 12.82 -42.28 37.05
C ARG A 10 12.71 -41.06 36.08
N LEU A 11 12.28 -41.29 34.85
CA LEU A 11 12.02 -40.19 33.92
C LEU A 11 10.72 -39.41 34.28
N ARG A 12 9.77 -40.07 34.95
CA ARG A 12 8.55 -39.42 35.44
C ARG A 12 8.78 -38.56 36.67
N GLU A 13 9.72 -38.95 37.53
CA GLU A 13 10.12 -38.17 38.73
C GLU A 13 10.97 -36.94 38.37
N LEU A 14 11.73 -36.95 37.28
CA LEU A 14 12.48 -35.79 36.81
C LEU A 14 11.60 -34.74 36.11
N LEU A 15 10.40 -35.11 35.66
CA LEU A 15 9.45 -34.22 34.98
C LEU A 15 8.32 -33.69 35.87
N VAL A 16 8.23 -34.13 37.12
CA VAL A 16 7.27 -33.66 38.13
C VAL A 16 8.05 -32.88 39.20
N PRO A 17 8.16 -31.57 39.11
CA PRO A 17 8.68 -30.80 40.24
C PRO A 17 7.64 -30.86 41.35
N THR A 18 7.91 -31.73 42.35
CA THR A 18 7.21 -31.77 43.61
C THR A 18 7.59 -30.55 44.44
N SER A 19 7.07 -29.39 44.09
CA SER A 19 7.04 -28.25 45.00
C SER A 19 5.95 -27.32 44.59
N ASN A 20 4.90 -27.27 45.34
CA ASN A 20 3.80 -26.32 45.31
C ASN A 20 4.27 -24.88 45.71
N ARG A 21 5.57 -24.63 45.64
CA ARG A 21 6.17 -23.30 45.89
C ARG A 21 6.19 -22.51 44.61
N ARG A 22 5.32 -21.50 44.55
CA ARG A 22 5.32 -20.44 43.52
C ARG A 22 6.71 -19.81 43.48
N SER A 23 7.55 -20.20 42.53
CA SER A 23 8.92 -19.70 42.43
C SER A 23 8.91 -18.20 42.13
N PRO A 24 9.63 -17.37 42.89
CA PRO A 24 9.74 -15.94 42.59
C PRO A 24 10.40 -15.65 41.23
N ALA A 25 11.29 -16.51 40.75
CA ALA A 25 11.91 -16.42 39.46
C ALA A 25 10.88 -16.59 38.32
N THR A 26 9.92 -17.53 38.50
CA THR A 26 8.81 -17.70 37.53
C THR A 26 7.95 -16.45 37.45
N ALA A 27 7.59 -15.86 38.60
CA ALA A 27 6.83 -14.62 38.66
C ALA A 27 7.59 -13.47 37.97
N ALA A 28 8.87 -13.31 38.27
CA ALA A 28 9.70 -12.26 37.65
C ALA A 28 9.77 -12.42 36.12
N LEU A 29 9.94 -13.62 35.60
CA LEU A 29 9.99 -13.86 34.17
C LEU A 29 8.64 -13.57 33.50
N ILE A 30 7.51 -13.96 34.09
CA ILE A 30 6.17 -13.64 33.60
C ILE A 30 5.97 -12.11 33.56
N LEU A 31 6.36 -11.41 34.64
CA LEU A 31 6.28 -9.95 34.73
C LEU A 31 7.09 -9.30 33.62
N VAL A 32 8.32 -9.73 33.37
CA VAL A 32 9.17 -9.20 32.31
C VAL A 32 8.51 -9.39 30.94
N VAL A 33 8.00 -10.58 30.64
CA VAL A 33 7.32 -10.87 29.35
C VAL A 33 6.07 -10.00 29.18
N LEU A 34 5.26 -9.85 30.23
CA LEU A 34 4.05 -9.01 30.17
C LEU A 34 4.38 -7.53 30.03
N LEU A 35 5.42 -7.02 30.70
CA LEU A 35 5.86 -5.63 30.58
C LEU A 35 6.45 -5.36 29.20
N LEU A 36 7.30 -6.26 28.69
CA LEU A 36 7.87 -6.14 27.34
C LEU A 36 6.81 -6.24 26.23
N THR A 37 5.68 -6.87 26.51
CA THR A 37 4.52 -6.88 25.58
C THR A 37 3.65 -5.65 25.79
N GLY A 38 3.23 -5.38 27.03
CA GLY A 38 2.23 -4.35 27.32
C GLY A 38 2.70 -2.92 27.04
N LEU A 39 3.94 -2.56 27.42
CA LEU A 39 4.44 -1.21 27.23
C LEU A 39 4.57 -0.79 25.75
N PRO A 40 5.20 -1.59 24.87
CA PRO A 40 5.25 -1.25 23.45
C PRO A 40 3.86 -1.22 22.78
N LEU A 41 2.96 -2.16 23.13
CA LEU A 41 1.60 -2.14 22.60
C LEU A 41 0.83 -0.88 23.01
N GLY A 42 1.02 -0.42 24.25
CA GLY A 42 0.44 0.82 24.74
C GLY A 42 0.98 2.04 23.98
N TRP A 43 2.29 2.07 23.76
CA TRP A 43 2.93 3.13 23.01
C TRP A 43 2.40 3.20 21.56
N PHE A 44 2.46 2.09 20.82
CA PHE A 44 1.96 2.02 19.45
C PHE A 44 0.46 2.32 19.35
N GLY A 45 -0.32 1.77 20.30
CA GLY A 45 -1.75 2.02 20.33
C GLY A 45 -2.10 3.49 20.57
N PHE A 46 -1.36 4.18 21.44
CA PHE A 46 -1.57 5.61 21.70
C PHE A 46 -1.16 6.48 20.51
N GLU A 47 -0.06 6.14 19.85
CA GLU A 47 0.40 6.81 18.64
C GLU A 47 -0.63 6.65 17.50
N ASP A 48 -1.18 5.46 17.32
CA ASP A 48 -2.22 5.20 16.30
C ASP A 48 -3.54 5.93 16.62
N LEU A 49 -3.93 6.01 17.88
CA LEU A 49 -5.14 6.76 18.29
C LEU A 49 -5.07 8.23 17.90
N GLY A 50 -3.90 8.86 18.07
CA GLY A 50 -3.68 10.27 17.77
C GLY A 50 -3.27 10.55 16.34
N GLY A 51 -2.47 9.68 15.72
CA GLY A 51 -1.77 9.92 14.47
C GLY A 51 -2.18 9.08 13.27
N ALA A 52 -2.98 8.00 13.44
CA ALA A 52 -3.35 7.17 12.32
C ALA A 52 -4.21 7.93 11.30
N LEU A 53 -3.85 7.78 10.02
CA LEU A 53 -4.50 8.45 8.89
C LEU A 53 -5.97 8.03 8.71
N THR A 54 -6.27 6.78 9.05
CA THR A 54 -7.60 6.20 8.83
C THR A 54 -8.34 5.91 10.13
N TYR A 55 -9.66 5.92 10.05
CA TYR A 55 -10.49 5.45 11.15
C TYR A 55 -10.15 4.02 11.59
N ALA A 56 -9.85 3.16 10.63
CA ALA A 56 -9.41 1.79 10.88
C ALA A 56 -8.12 1.73 11.72
N GLY A 57 -7.13 2.56 11.40
CA GLY A 57 -5.90 2.69 12.20
C GLY A 57 -6.18 3.14 13.62
N ARG A 58 -7.05 4.14 13.81
CA ARG A 58 -7.46 4.62 15.15
C ARG A 58 -8.18 3.54 15.96
N VAL A 59 -9.06 2.76 15.34
CA VAL A 59 -9.74 1.63 16.00
C VAL A 59 -8.72 0.55 16.39
N THR A 60 -7.76 0.24 15.51
CA THR A 60 -6.66 -0.69 15.83
C THR A 60 -5.85 -0.15 17.01
N GLY A 61 -5.52 1.15 17.02
CA GLY A 61 -4.86 1.81 18.14
C GLY A 61 -5.64 1.65 19.45
N ALA A 62 -6.96 1.86 19.44
CA ALA A 62 -7.81 1.67 20.62
C ALA A 62 -7.77 0.22 21.13
N ILE A 63 -7.80 -0.77 20.23
CA ILE A 63 -7.70 -2.19 20.57
C ILE A 63 -6.33 -2.48 21.19
N LEU A 64 -5.24 -1.96 20.63
CA LEU A 64 -3.88 -2.14 21.17
C LEU A 64 -3.74 -1.54 22.57
N VAL A 65 -4.31 -0.35 22.82
CA VAL A 65 -4.34 0.27 24.15
C VAL A 65 -5.12 -0.61 25.14
N LEU A 66 -6.30 -1.11 24.75
CA LEU A 66 -7.11 -2.00 25.61
C LEU A 66 -6.34 -3.29 25.96
N VAL A 67 -5.68 -3.91 24.98
CA VAL A 67 -4.85 -5.10 25.19
C VAL A 67 -3.65 -4.76 26.09
N SER A 68 -3.00 -3.63 25.87
CA SER A 68 -1.92 -3.14 26.73
C SER A 68 -2.36 -3.02 28.18
N VAL A 69 -3.47 -2.33 28.43
CA VAL A 69 -4.05 -2.18 29.79
C VAL A 69 -4.35 -3.55 30.39
N THR A 70 -5.00 -4.45 29.64
CA THR A 70 -5.32 -5.79 30.10
C THR A 70 -4.06 -6.58 30.46
N THR A 71 -3.00 -6.47 29.66
CA THR A 71 -1.70 -7.12 29.89
C THR A 71 -1.00 -6.55 31.11
N LEU A 72 -0.99 -5.22 31.29
CA LEU A 72 -0.37 -4.55 32.45
C LEU A 72 -1.14 -4.84 33.75
N VAL A 73 -2.47 -4.85 33.72
CA VAL A 73 -3.30 -5.29 34.85
C VAL A 73 -3.02 -6.76 35.16
N GLY A 74 -2.85 -7.61 34.12
CA GLY A 74 -2.41 -8.99 34.28
C GLY A 74 -1.04 -9.10 34.98
N ALA A 75 -0.10 -8.21 34.64
CA ALA A 75 1.22 -8.16 35.31
C ALA A 75 1.09 -7.81 36.81
N LEU A 76 0.27 -6.80 37.14
CA LEU A 76 -0.04 -6.45 38.52
C LEU A 76 -0.72 -7.61 39.27
N ALA A 77 -1.61 -8.34 38.62
CA ALA A 77 -2.27 -9.50 39.16
C ALA A 77 -1.31 -10.67 39.38
N VAL A 78 -0.29 -10.89 38.52
CA VAL A 78 0.81 -11.85 38.75
C VAL A 78 1.57 -11.47 39.99
N TRP A 79 1.91 -10.18 40.16
CA TRP A 79 2.58 -9.71 41.38
C TRP A 79 1.75 -10.03 42.64
N ASP A 80 0.46 -9.72 42.66
CA ASP A 80 -0.41 -9.99 43.79
C ASP A 80 -0.56 -11.50 44.04
N HIS A 81 -0.81 -12.29 42.99
CA HIS A 81 -1.00 -13.75 43.09
C HIS A 81 0.22 -14.51 43.64
N TRP A 82 1.46 -14.08 43.34
CA TRP A 82 2.69 -14.73 43.76
C TRP A 82 3.20 -14.24 45.12
N PHE A 83 3.06 -12.92 45.40
CA PHE A 83 3.73 -12.33 46.55
C PHE A 83 2.76 -11.85 47.64
N ARG A 84 1.57 -11.37 47.31
CA ARG A 84 0.64 -10.80 48.31
C ARG A 84 -0.60 -11.62 48.53
N ASN A 85 -1.17 -12.20 47.51
CA ASN A 85 -2.42 -12.98 47.52
C ASN A 85 -3.58 -12.28 48.28
N ARG A 86 -3.70 -10.94 48.08
CA ARG A 86 -4.69 -10.13 48.79
C ARG A 86 -5.98 -9.96 47.98
N ILE A 87 -5.87 -10.03 46.65
CA ILE A 87 -7.00 -9.75 45.75
C ILE A 87 -7.59 -11.12 45.35
N PRO A 88 -8.90 -11.34 45.63
CA PRO A 88 -9.56 -12.54 45.18
C PRO A 88 -9.53 -12.56 43.63
N TYR A 89 -9.36 -13.74 43.05
CA TYR A 89 -9.29 -13.97 41.58
C TYR A 89 -8.07 -13.37 40.88
N SER A 90 -7.03 -12.92 41.60
CA SER A 90 -5.81 -12.38 40.97
C SER A 90 -5.18 -13.38 39.97
N GLY A 91 -5.24 -14.68 40.24
CA GLY A 91 -4.81 -15.72 39.30
C GLY A 91 -5.59 -15.73 37.97
N MET A 92 -6.90 -15.49 38.02
CA MET A 92 -7.73 -15.40 36.82
C MET A 92 -7.40 -14.14 35.97
N VAL A 93 -7.20 -13.02 36.64
CA VAL A 93 -6.80 -11.77 35.97
C VAL A 93 -5.41 -11.92 35.33
N ALA A 94 -4.47 -12.57 36.04
CA ALA A 94 -3.16 -12.89 35.50
C ALA A 94 -3.24 -13.79 34.27
N LEU A 95 -4.10 -14.82 34.31
CA LEU A 95 -4.35 -15.70 33.15
C LEU A 95 -4.93 -14.93 31.97
N THR A 96 -5.91 -14.06 32.20
CA THR A 96 -6.50 -13.24 31.15
C THR A 96 -5.46 -12.34 30.50
N GLY A 97 -4.61 -11.67 31.29
CA GLY A 97 -3.52 -10.83 30.79
C GLY A 97 -2.49 -11.61 29.97
N THR A 98 -2.09 -12.81 30.42
CA THR A 98 -1.13 -13.65 29.70
C THR A 98 -1.72 -14.21 28.40
N VAL A 99 -3.02 -14.57 28.36
CA VAL A 99 -3.71 -15.03 27.16
C VAL A 99 -3.86 -13.88 26.16
N ALA A 100 -4.25 -12.69 26.61
CA ALA A 100 -4.34 -11.52 25.75
C ALA A 100 -2.99 -11.17 25.10
N ALA A 101 -1.90 -11.20 25.90
CA ALA A 101 -0.54 -11.01 25.41
C ALA A 101 -0.14 -12.09 24.38
N LEU A 102 -0.45 -13.36 24.63
CA LEU A 102 -0.15 -14.47 23.72
C LEU A 102 -0.86 -14.28 22.38
N LEU A 103 -2.17 -14.01 22.38
CA LEU A 103 -2.95 -13.83 21.16
C LEU A 103 -2.41 -12.66 20.33
N THR A 104 -2.11 -11.54 20.99
CA THR A 104 -1.61 -10.36 20.30
C THR A 104 -0.20 -10.57 19.74
N ASN A 105 0.73 -11.14 20.53
CA ASN A 105 2.07 -11.43 20.04
C ASN A 105 2.05 -12.46 18.90
N THR A 106 1.15 -13.45 18.93
CA THR A 106 0.96 -14.40 17.82
C THR A 106 0.45 -13.69 16.57
N ALA A 107 -0.52 -12.79 16.69
CA ALA A 107 -1.04 -12.03 15.57
C ALA A 107 0.04 -11.13 14.95
N LEU A 108 0.85 -10.44 15.77
CA LEU A 108 1.96 -9.61 15.32
C LEU A 108 3.06 -10.45 14.66
N LEU A 109 3.38 -11.62 15.21
CA LEU A 109 4.33 -12.56 14.61
C LEU A 109 3.88 -13.00 13.22
N LEU A 110 2.60 -13.40 13.06
CA LEU A 110 2.04 -13.77 11.75
C LEU A 110 2.08 -12.63 10.75
N MET A 111 1.79 -11.40 11.19
CA MET A 111 1.92 -10.21 10.35
C MET A 111 3.35 -9.97 9.92
N THR A 112 4.32 -10.12 10.84
CA THR A 112 5.74 -9.89 10.55
C THR A 112 6.31 -10.93 9.58
N PHE A 113 5.89 -12.19 9.65
CA PHE A 113 6.29 -13.21 8.67
C PHE A 113 5.75 -12.95 7.26
N LYS A 114 4.60 -12.34 7.16
CA LYS A 114 4.03 -11.97 5.86
C LYS A 114 4.76 -10.78 5.20
N ASP A 115 5.31 -9.89 6.02
CA ASP A 115 5.89 -8.61 5.62
C ASP A 115 7.39 -8.55 5.93
N VAL A 116 8.19 -9.38 5.31
CA VAL A 116 9.63 -9.74 5.52
C VAL A 116 10.61 -8.57 5.70
N ASP A 117 10.37 -7.57 6.51
CA ASP A 117 11.20 -6.37 6.47
C ASP A 117 12.28 -6.28 7.57
N SER A 118 12.09 -6.85 8.74
CA SER A 118 13.11 -6.78 9.81
C SER A 118 13.25 -8.10 10.59
N THR A 119 14.39 -8.76 10.42
CA THR A 119 14.72 -10.01 11.15
C THR A 119 14.73 -9.80 12.67
N ALA A 120 15.13 -8.61 13.14
CA ALA A 120 15.18 -8.30 14.57
C ALA A 120 13.79 -8.37 15.21
N TYR A 121 12.78 -7.79 14.55
CA TYR A 121 11.40 -7.84 15.05
C TYR A 121 10.78 -9.23 14.92
N GLN A 122 11.13 -10.02 13.89
CA GLN A 122 10.70 -11.42 13.79
C GLN A 122 11.19 -12.23 14.98
N VAL A 123 12.47 -12.09 15.34
CA VAL A 123 13.05 -12.76 16.52
C VAL A 123 12.38 -12.27 17.81
N LEU A 124 12.17 -10.96 17.97
CA LEU A 124 11.52 -10.37 19.12
C LEU A 124 10.10 -10.94 19.34
N TRP A 125 9.27 -10.90 18.30
CA TRP A 125 7.89 -11.41 18.40
C TRP A 125 7.84 -12.93 18.58
N CYS A 126 8.79 -13.67 18.02
CA CYS A 126 8.92 -15.10 18.26
C CYS A 126 9.24 -15.39 19.74
N LEU A 127 10.21 -14.70 20.30
CA LEU A 127 10.58 -14.85 21.72
C LEU A 127 9.43 -14.45 22.66
N LEU A 128 8.74 -13.35 22.37
CA LEU A 128 7.59 -12.92 23.18
C LEU A 128 6.42 -13.90 23.08
N THR A 129 6.15 -14.45 21.89
CA THR A 129 5.08 -15.46 21.72
C THR A 129 5.39 -16.72 22.50
N VAL A 130 6.62 -17.26 22.42
CA VAL A 130 7.06 -18.42 23.19
C VAL A 130 7.03 -18.13 24.70
N GLY A 131 7.52 -16.96 25.10
CA GLY A 131 7.48 -16.50 26.49
C GLY A 131 6.06 -16.39 27.05
N CYS A 132 5.11 -15.82 26.25
CA CYS A 132 3.70 -15.74 26.64
C CYS A 132 3.04 -17.14 26.71
N ALA A 133 3.32 -18.02 25.75
CA ALA A 133 2.80 -19.40 25.80
C ALA A 133 3.27 -20.13 27.07
N TRP A 134 4.56 -19.99 27.41
CA TRP A 134 5.09 -20.50 28.64
C TRP A 134 4.45 -19.83 29.88
N ALA A 135 4.22 -18.51 29.85
CA ALA A 135 3.58 -17.78 30.93
C ALA A 135 2.13 -18.27 31.18
N VAL A 136 1.34 -18.46 30.12
CA VAL A 136 -0.02 -19.02 30.20
C VAL A 136 0.03 -20.40 30.87
N PHE A 137 0.93 -21.28 30.45
CA PHE A 137 1.09 -22.60 31.01
C PHE A 137 1.51 -22.55 32.50
N ALA A 138 2.44 -21.65 32.86
CA ALA A 138 2.90 -21.48 34.23
C ALA A 138 1.78 -20.97 35.15
N VAL A 139 1.01 -19.96 34.71
CA VAL A 139 -0.15 -19.43 35.45
C VAL A 139 -1.23 -20.51 35.59
N TRP A 140 -1.54 -21.23 34.53
CA TRP A 140 -2.56 -22.29 34.55
C TRP A 140 -2.26 -23.36 35.58
N ARG A 141 -0.99 -23.69 35.76
CA ARG A 141 -0.56 -24.69 36.77
C ARG A 141 -0.71 -24.24 38.23
N THR A 142 -0.93 -22.95 38.51
CA THR A 142 -1.01 -22.40 39.87
C THR A 142 -2.41 -22.47 40.50
N SER A 143 -3.24 -23.44 40.13
CA SER A 143 -4.58 -23.65 40.72
C SER A 143 -5.45 -22.39 40.65
N VAL A 144 -5.71 -21.92 39.44
CA VAL A 144 -6.57 -20.76 39.22
C VAL A 144 -8.02 -21.11 39.53
N GLU A 145 -8.58 -20.52 40.60
CA GLU A 145 -10.02 -20.62 40.89
C GLU A 145 -10.80 -19.82 39.87
N ILE A 146 -11.56 -20.50 39.02
CA ILE A 146 -12.44 -19.85 38.02
C ILE A 146 -13.83 -19.77 38.64
N PRO A 147 -14.36 -18.57 38.97
CA PRO A 147 -15.73 -18.43 39.42
C PRO A 147 -16.70 -18.89 38.33
N ALA A 148 -17.61 -19.80 38.67
CA ALA A 148 -18.65 -20.25 37.72
C ALA A 148 -19.56 -19.06 37.34
N PRO A 149 -20.09 -19.01 36.15
CA PRO A 149 -20.51 -20.07 35.25
C PRO A 149 -19.78 -20.07 33.90
N LYS A 150 -19.09 -21.14 33.65
CA LYS A 150 -18.33 -21.39 32.41
C LYS A 150 -19.09 -21.15 31.12
N ARG A 151 -20.42 -21.26 31.13
CA ARG A 151 -21.27 -21.11 29.93
C ARG A 151 -21.47 -19.64 29.50
N VAL A 152 -21.64 -18.72 30.46
CA VAL A 152 -21.89 -17.29 30.15
C VAL A 152 -20.59 -16.63 29.68
N ALA A 153 -19.46 -16.89 30.32
CA ALA A 153 -18.17 -16.36 29.92
C ALA A 153 -17.77 -16.86 28.50
N ALA A 154 -17.96 -18.15 28.22
CA ALA A 154 -17.70 -18.68 26.87
C ALA A 154 -18.60 -18.07 25.79
N ALA A 155 -19.89 -17.90 26.07
CA ALA A 155 -20.83 -17.28 25.14
C ALA A 155 -20.46 -15.82 24.86
N VAL A 156 -20.13 -15.01 25.89
CA VAL A 156 -19.72 -13.60 25.72
C VAL A 156 -18.41 -13.50 24.93
N ILE A 157 -17.43 -14.35 25.20
CA ILE A 157 -16.15 -14.36 24.44
C ILE A 157 -16.39 -14.72 22.99
N VAL A 158 -17.14 -15.80 22.71
CA VAL A 158 -17.42 -16.23 21.32
C VAL A 158 -18.21 -15.16 20.57
N THR A 159 -19.26 -14.60 21.19
CA THR A 159 -20.07 -13.54 20.58
C THR A 159 -19.23 -12.28 20.34
N GLY A 160 -18.37 -11.91 21.29
CA GLY A 160 -17.45 -10.78 21.15
C GLY A 160 -16.44 -10.98 20.02
N LEU A 161 -15.83 -12.18 19.92
CA LEU A 161 -14.91 -12.51 18.82
C LEU A 161 -15.59 -12.48 17.46
N ILE A 162 -16.80 -13.01 17.35
CA ILE A 162 -17.57 -12.97 16.08
C ILE A 162 -17.93 -11.53 15.71
N ALA A 163 -18.34 -10.69 16.68
CA ALA A 163 -18.65 -9.29 16.44
C ALA A 163 -17.42 -8.50 15.98
N VAL A 164 -16.26 -8.72 16.62
CA VAL A 164 -14.98 -8.10 16.22
C VAL A 164 -14.53 -8.59 14.85
N ALA A 165 -14.67 -9.87 14.56
CA ALA A 165 -14.32 -10.45 13.26
C ALA A 165 -15.21 -9.89 12.14
N ASN A 166 -16.53 -9.82 12.36
CA ASN A 166 -17.47 -9.22 11.40
C ASN A 166 -17.19 -7.73 11.19
N PHE A 167 -17.00 -6.98 12.26
CA PHE A 167 -16.64 -5.56 12.16
C PHE A 167 -15.33 -5.37 11.39
N GLY A 168 -14.30 -6.17 11.70
CA GLY A 168 -13.02 -6.15 11.00
C GLY A 168 -13.16 -6.49 9.52
N TYR A 169 -13.98 -7.49 9.19
CA TYR A 169 -14.22 -7.87 7.81
C TYR A 169 -14.97 -6.80 7.02
N GLU A 170 -16.12 -6.33 7.53
CA GLU A 170 -16.99 -5.39 6.80
C GLU A 170 -16.44 -3.96 6.75
N ARG A 171 -15.81 -3.50 7.84
CA ARG A 171 -15.39 -2.10 7.98
C ARG A 171 -13.91 -1.86 7.64
N LEU A 172 -13.08 -2.88 7.74
CA LEU A 172 -11.63 -2.73 7.54
C LEU A 172 -11.14 -3.47 6.29
N TYR A 173 -11.52 -4.74 6.14
CA TYR A 173 -11.02 -5.56 5.05
C TYR A 173 -11.72 -5.29 3.73
N GLN A 174 -13.05 -5.31 3.70
CA GLN A 174 -13.82 -5.16 2.47
C GLN A 174 -13.58 -3.80 1.77
N PRO A 175 -13.61 -2.62 2.44
CA PRO A 175 -13.28 -1.35 1.79
C PRO A 175 -11.84 -1.29 1.31
N SER A 176 -10.90 -1.95 2.02
CA SER A 176 -9.48 -1.98 1.62
C SER A 176 -9.23 -2.75 0.33
N GLN A 177 -10.12 -3.69 -0.05
CA GLN A 177 -10.01 -4.49 -1.27
C GLN A 177 -10.71 -3.84 -2.47
N GLN A 178 -11.53 -2.83 -2.27
CA GLN A 178 -12.20 -2.15 -3.38
C GLN A 178 -11.19 -1.44 -4.27
N GLY A 179 -11.23 -1.73 -5.56
CA GLY A 179 -10.43 -1.08 -6.59
C GLY A 179 -11.01 0.30 -6.93
N ALA A 180 -10.63 1.32 -6.15
CA ALA A 180 -11.00 2.69 -6.42
C ALA A 180 -9.87 3.41 -7.17
N ARG A 181 -10.20 4.22 -8.18
CA ARG A 181 -9.25 5.06 -8.93
C ARG A 181 -9.92 6.34 -9.40
N PRO A 182 -9.21 7.48 -9.45
CA PRO A 182 -9.71 8.69 -10.08
C PRO A 182 -9.98 8.47 -11.56
N LEU A 183 -11.05 9.06 -12.08
CA LEU A 183 -11.39 9.05 -13.49
C LEU A 183 -10.76 10.26 -14.16
N ILE A 184 -9.89 10.04 -15.15
CA ILE A 184 -9.33 11.11 -15.95
C ILE A 184 -10.21 11.29 -17.19
N THR A 185 -10.47 12.55 -17.55
CA THR A 185 -11.21 12.93 -18.75
C THR A 185 -10.46 14.05 -19.46
N ILE A 186 -10.30 13.93 -20.78
CA ILE A 186 -9.69 14.95 -21.63
C ILE A 186 -10.78 15.57 -22.51
N THR A 187 -10.82 16.88 -22.57
CA THR A 187 -11.69 17.63 -23.50
C THR A 187 -10.83 18.59 -24.33
N VAL A 188 -10.86 18.44 -25.64
CA VAL A 188 -10.09 19.27 -26.57
C VAL A 188 -11.00 20.38 -27.09
N GLY A 189 -10.61 21.60 -26.82
CA GLY A 189 -11.33 22.79 -27.26
C GLY A 189 -11.17 23.10 -28.75
N SER A 190 -11.83 24.17 -29.21
CA SER A 190 -11.69 24.64 -30.57
C SER A 190 -10.31 25.29 -30.79
N PRO A 191 -9.69 25.11 -31.97
CA PRO A 191 -8.41 25.73 -32.28
C PRO A 191 -8.51 27.23 -32.31
N VAL A 192 -7.56 27.90 -31.69
CA VAL A 192 -7.41 29.35 -31.67
C VAL A 192 -6.25 29.75 -32.59
N LEU A 193 -6.51 30.54 -33.61
CA LEU A 193 -5.47 31.01 -34.52
C LEU A 193 -4.74 32.19 -33.89
N ARG A 194 -3.42 32.24 -34.07
CA ARG A 194 -2.61 33.42 -33.79
C ARG A 194 -2.99 34.55 -34.72
N GLN A 195 -2.81 35.81 -34.33
CA GLN A 195 -3.18 36.98 -35.11
C GLN A 195 -2.53 37.03 -36.53
N ASP A 196 -1.28 36.59 -36.61
CA ASP A 196 -0.53 36.51 -37.87
C ASP A 196 -0.86 35.25 -38.70
N ARG A 197 -1.77 34.39 -38.23
CA ARG A 197 -2.17 33.11 -38.82
C ARG A 197 -1.02 32.13 -39.14
N LYS A 198 0.14 32.31 -38.51
CA LYS A 198 1.30 31.41 -38.71
C LYS A 198 1.31 30.21 -37.75
N ALA A 199 0.50 30.26 -36.71
CA ALA A 199 0.38 29.18 -35.72
C ALA A 199 -1.05 29.11 -35.18
N PHE A 200 -1.38 27.99 -34.61
CA PHE A 200 -2.63 27.78 -33.86
C PHE A 200 -2.37 27.11 -32.55
N ALA A 201 -3.30 27.27 -31.63
CA ALA A 201 -3.29 26.70 -30.30
C ALA A 201 -4.55 25.85 -30.06
N LEU A 202 -4.39 24.67 -29.51
CA LEU A 202 -5.50 23.80 -29.09
C LEU A 202 -5.54 23.79 -27.56
N PRO A 203 -6.55 24.42 -26.94
CA PRO A 203 -6.75 24.30 -25.50
C PRO A 203 -7.23 22.90 -25.16
N VAL A 204 -6.68 22.34 -24.08
CA VAL A 204 -7.01 21.00 -23.61
C VAL A 204 -7.34 21.10 -22.13
N ASP A 205 -8.54 20.71 -21.76
CA ASP A 205 -8.99 20.59 -20.37
C ASP A 205 -8.81 19.13 -19.92
N ILE A 206 -8.10 18.95 -18.83
CA ILE A 206 -7.88 17.65 -18.20
C ILE A 206 -8.56 17.68 -16.83
N ARG A 207 -9.45 16.73 -16.60
CA ARG A 207 -10.19 16.60 -15.34
C ARG A 207 -9.85 15.26 -14.70
N ALA A 208 -9.57 15.28 -13.41
CA ALA A 208 -9.48 14.08 -12.59
C ALA A 208 -10.60 14.13 -11.54
N GLU A 209 -11.57 13.24 -11.66
CA GLU A 209 -12.73 13.13 -10.79
C GLU A 209 -12.56 11.95 -9.85
N ASN A 210 -12.67 12.17 -8.56
CA ASN A 210 -12.67 11.11 -7.56
C ASN A 210 -14.11 10.72 -7.19
N ARG A 211 -14.61 9.64 -7.80
CA ARG A 211 -15.96 9.08 -7.53
C ARG A 211 -15.97 8.03 -6.41
N SER A 212 -14.86 7.86 -5.72
CA SER A 212 -14.78 6.88 -4.63
C SER A 212 -14.96 7.53 -3.26
N ASP A 213 -15.15 6.69 -2.23
CA ASP A 213 -15.24 7.12 -0.83
C ASP A 213 -13.87 7.36 -0.19
N VAL A 214 -12.78 7.29 -0.98
CA VAL A 214 -11.40 7.38 -0.50
C VAL A 214 -10.68 8.52 -1.19
N GLY A 215 -9.97 9.35 -0.42
CA GLY A 215 -9.08 10.38 -0.97
C GLY A 215 -7.82 9.79 -1.62
N PHE A 216 -7.27 10.51 -2.61
CA PHE A 216 -6.03 10.14 -3.30
C PHE A 216 -4.99 11.24 -3.21
N TYR A 217 -3.72 10.83 -3.05
CA TYR A 217 -2.57 11.67 -3.35
C TYR A 217 -2.24 11.53 -4.84
N VAL A 218 -1.89 12.63 -5.48
CA VAL A 218 -1.30 12.67 -6.80
C VAL A 218 0.20 12.41 -6.65
N LEU A 219 0.69 11.28 -7.15
CA LEU A 219 2.11 10.95 -7.13
C LEU A 219 2.84 11.57 -8.31
N GLY A 220 2.20 11.57 -9.46
CA GLY A 220 2.72 12.18 -10.67
C GLY A 220 1.65 12.18 -11.75
N THR A 221 1.79 13.11 -12.68
CA THR A 221 0.88 13.25 -13.83
C THR A 221 1.66 13.50 -15.09
N GLU A 222 1.11 13.07 -16.20
CA GLU A 222 1.69 13.25 -17.50
C GLU A 222 0.58 13.48 -18.52
N PHE A 223 0.75 14.49 -19.33
CA PHE A 223 -0.05 14.76 -20.52
C PHE A 223 0.89 14.80 -21.72
N HIS A 224 0.50 14.16 -22.80
CA HIS A 224 1.21 14.30 -24.07
C HIS A 224 0.26 14.31 -25.25
N ALA A 225 0.75 14.87 -26.33
CA ALA A 225 0.09 14.88 -27.63
C ALA A 225 1.02 14.30 -28.69
N MET A 226 0.45 13.42 -29.53
CA MET A 226 1.13 12.80 -30.67
C MET A 226 0.59 13.37 -31.95
N GLY A 227 1.47 13.80 -32.85
CA GLY A 227 1.14 14.26 -34.19
C GLY A 227 1.26 13.15 -35.21
N GLU A 228 0.22 12.93 -36.00
CA GLU A 228 0.17 11.85 -36.99
C GLU A 228 -0.17 12.40 -38.37
N ARG A 229 0.46 11.81 -39.39
CA ARG A 229 0.07 12.00 -40.78
C ARG A 229 -0.96 10.95 -41.15
N VAL A 230 -2.18 11.36 -41.36
CA VAL A 230 -3.27 10.45 -41.73
C VAL A 230 -3.48 10.52 -43.23
N TRP A 231 -3.35 9.40 -43.91
CA TRP A 231 -3.68 9.32 -45.29
C TRP A 231 -5.18 9.16 -45.50
N ILE A 232 -5.80 10.15 -46.15
CA ILE A 232 -7.22 10.12 -46.52
C ILE A 232 -7.34 9.45 -47.88
N SER A 233 -8.12 8.39 -47.93
CA SER A 233 -8.54 7.83 -49.20
C SER A 233 -9.67 8.67 -49.80
N THR A 234 -9.54 9.04 -51.07
CA THR A 234 -10.60 9.72 -51.84
C THR A 234 -11.63 8.73 -52.37
N THR A 235 -11.43 7.45 -52.18
CA THR A 235 -12.35 6.37 -52.60
C THR A 235 -12.78 5.55 -51.39
N ASP A 236 -14.04 5.08 -51.42
CA ASP A 236 -14.56 4.18 -50.41
C ASP A 236 -13.72 2.91 -50.31
N ARG A 237 -13.37 2.55 -49.07
CA ARG A 237 -12.67 1.29 -48.85
C ARG A 237 -13.57 0.10 -49.12
N LYS A 238 -13.08 -0.84 -49.95
CA LYS A 238 -13.79 -2.09 -50.23
C LYS A 238 -13.66 -3.04 -49.03
N ARG A 239 -14.65 -3.93 -48.92
CA ARG A 239 -14.69 -4.95 -47.85
C ARG A 239 -13.43 -5.82 -47.78
N GLU A 240 -12.78 -6.07 -48.91
CA GLU A 240 -11.52 -6.82 -49.00
C GLU A 240 -10.39 -6.10 -48.31
N GLN A 241 -10.29 -4.77 -48.49
CA GLN A 241 -9.26 -3.93 -47.84
C GLN A 241 -9.43 -3.93 -46.31
N TRP A 242 -10.66 -3.94 -45.79
CA TRP A 242 -10.90 -4.04 -44.38
C TRP A 242 -10.49 -5.42 -43.81
N ARG A 243 -10.66 -6.49 -44.58
CA ARG A 243 -10.19 -7.81 -44.21
C ARG A 243 -8.67 -7.88 -44.13
N ASP A 244 -8.00 -7.33 -45.13
CA ASP A 244 -6.55 -7.27 -45.18
C ASP A 244 -5.97 -6.46 -44.00
N ASP A 245 -6.61 -5.35 -43.67
CA ASP A 245 -6.21 -4.53 -42.51
C ASP A 245 -6.44 -5.29 -41.18
N ALA A 246 -7.56 -6.00 -41.06
CA ALA A 246 -7.84 -6.81 -39.88
C ALA A 246 -6.87 -8.00 -39.74
N GLU A 247 -6.44 -8.59 -40.86
CA GLU A 247 -5.48 -9.69 -40.84
C GLU A 247 -4.06 -9.20 -40.51
N LYS A 248 -3.66 -8.07 -41.03
CA LYS A 248 -2.40 -7.40 -40.65
C LYS A 248 -2.39 -7.06 -39.15
N TRP A 249 -3.51 -6.57 -38.63
CA TRP A 249 -3.66 -6.26 -37.19
C TRP A 249 -3.57 -7.51 -36.33
N ARG A 250 -4.16 -8.63 -36.76
CA ARG A 250 -4.06 -9.91 -36.07
C ARG A 250 -2.64 -10.42 -36.05
N THR A 251 -1.94 -10.38 -37.18
CA THR A 251 -0.54 -10.77 -37.29
C THR A 251 0.35 -9.90 -36.41
N PHE A 252 0.09 -8.61 -36.33
CA PHE A 252 0.81 -7.71 -35.42
C PHE A 252 0.60 -8.09 -33.96
N GLN A 253 -0.63 -8.45 -33.55
CA GLN A 253 -0.92 -8.88 -32.19
C GLN A 253 -0.27 -10.23 -31.83
N GLU A 254 -0.21 -11.15 -32.77
CA GLU A 254 0.45 -12.46 -32.59
C GLU A 254 1.97 -12.29 -32.42
N MET A 255 2.60 -11.40 -33.16
CA MET A 255 4.02 -11.08 -33.04
C MET A 255 4.38 -10.27 -31.81
N HIS A 256 3.43 -9.58 -31.21
CA HIS A 256 3.61 -8.70 -30.05
C HIS A 256 2.66 -9.14 -28.93
N PRO A 257 3.06 -10.12 -28.09
CA PRO A 257 2.23 -10.65 -27.01
C PRO A 257 1.74 -9.54 -26.07
N LEU A 258 0.50 -9.64 -25.64
CA LEU A 258 -0.22 -8.65 -24.82
C LEU A 258 0.48 -8.25 -23.52
N SER A 259 1.39 -9.07 -23.01
CA SER A 259 2.20 -8.76 -21.82
C SER A 259 3.21 -7.60 -22.03
N ARG A 260 3.45 -7.21 -23.27
CA ARG A 260 4.28 -6.06 -23.65
C ARG A 260 3.48 -5.03 -24.43
N ARG A 261 2.25 -4.76 -24.03
CA ARG A 261 1.57 -3.56 -24.50
C ARG A 261 2.24 -2.31 -23.91
N GLU A 262 3.43 -2.07 -24.31
CA GLU A 262 3.81 -0.72 -24.64
C GLU A 262 2.88 -0.35 -25.78
N VAL A 263 1.88 0.46 -25.45
CA VAL A 263 1.00 1.00 -26.48
C VAL A 263 1.93 1.76 -27.42
N GLN A 264 2.20 1.22 -28.61
CA GLN A 264 2.84 2.00 -29.64
C GLN A 264 1.87 3.12 -29.95
N GLN A 265 2.19 4.28 -29.44
CA GLN A 265 1.41 5.49 -29.73
C GLN A 265 1.80 5.91 -31.13
N PRO A 266 0.87 5.91 -32.09
CA PRO A 266 1.20 6.29 -33.45
C PRO A 266 1.61 7.77 -33.51
N GLY A 267 2.53 8.10 -34.40
CA GLY A 267 2.95 9.48 -34.67
C GLY A 267 4.23 9.89 -33.92
N GLU A 268 4.43 11.20 -33.87
CA GLU A 268 5.59 11.84 -33.23
C GLU A 268 5.15 12.68 -32.02
N LEU A 269 5.95 12.72 -30.97
CA LEU A 269 5.66 13.50 -29.78
C LEU A 269 5.73 15.00 -30.10
N VAL A 270 4.64 15.74 -29.92
CA VAL A 270 4.55 17.19 -30.20
C VAL A 270 4.41 18.03 -28.92
N ALA A 271 3.93 17.47 -27.85
CA ALA A 271 3.84 18.13 -26.54
C ALA A 271 3.86 17.11 -25.42
N ALA A 272 4.54 17.43 -24.31
CA ALA A 272 4.50 16.65 -23.09
C ALA A 272 4.73 17.56 -21.88
N GLN A 273 3.91 17.38 -20.83
CA GLN A 273 4.01 18.15 -19.58
C GLN A 273 3.20 17.52 -18.46
N PRO A 274 3.50 17.84 -17.18
CA PRO A 274 2.62 17.50 -16.08
C PRO A 274 1.32 18.32 -16.15
N TRP A 275 0.20 17.74 -15.74
CA TRP A 275 -1.08 18.44 -15.67
C TRP A 275 -1.58 18.69 -14.23
N ALA A 276 -1.00 18.03 -13.22
CA ALA A 276 -1.25 18.31 -11.80
C ALA A 276 0.05 18.18 -11.00
N PRO A 277 0.23 18.99 -9.95
CA PRO A 277 1.42 18.91 -9.11
C PRO A 277 1.44 17.64 -8.29
N ALA A 278 2.61 17.02 -8.17
CA ALA A 278 2.83 15.90 -7.28
C ALA A 278 2.66 16.31 -5.80
N GLY A 279 2.12 15.40 -4.99
CA GLY A 279 1.82 15.67 -3.58
C GLY A 279 0.47 16.35 -3.35
N HIS A 280 -0.21 16.81 -4.37
CA HIS A 280 -1.60 17.27 -4.28
C HIS A 280 -2.54 16.11 -3.90
N TRP A 281 -3.72 16.39 -3.36
CA TRP A 281 -4.71 15.37 -3.03
C TRP A 281 -6.07 15.72 -3.59
N ILE A 282 -6.86 14.68 -3.86
CA ILE A 282 -8.23 14.78 -4.38
C ILE A 282 -9.13 14.05 -3.37
N GLU A 283 -9.99 14.80 -2.68
CA GLU A 283 -10.94 14.22 -1.70
C GLU A 283 -12.08 13.45 -2.41
N PRO A 284 -12.81 12.62 -1.67
CA PRO A 284 -14.03 11.98 -2.18
C PRO A 284 -15.01 12.99 -2.75
N GLY A 285 -15.45 12.79 -4.00
CA GLY A 285 -16.37 13.67 -4.71
C GLY A 285 -15.73 14.91 -5.34
N ASP A 286 -14.45 15.17 -5.09
CA ASP A 286 -13.74 16.31 -5.69
C ASP A 286 -13.36 16.09 -7.15
N THR A 287 -13.24 17.18 -7.86
CA THR A 287 -12.73 17.22 -9.24
C THR A 287 -11.60 18.21 -9.35
N PHE A 288 -10.43 17.74 -9.75
CA PHE A 288 -9.30 18.58 -10.12
C PHE A 288 -9.38 18.90 -11.62
N VAL A 289 -9.24 20.17 -11.99
CA VAL A 289 -9.26 20.63 -13.38
C VAL A 289 -7.97 21.35 -13.71
N SER A 290 -7.32 20.94 -14.79
CA SER A 290 -6.14 21.58 -15.35
C SER A 290 -6.37 21.94 -16.80
N GLN A 291 -5.87 23.10 -17.19
CA GLN A 291 -5.89 23.54 -18.59
C GLN A 291 -4.47 23.56 -19.12
N THR A 292 -4.31 23.04 -20.31
CA THR A 292 -3.06 23.10 -21.06
C THR A 292 -3.31 23.49 -22.52
N VAL A 293 -2.26 23.85 -23.24
CA VAL A 293 -2.37 24.31 -24.62
C VAL A 293 -1.30 23.63 -25.46
N VAL A 294 -1.73 22.97 -26.53
CA VAL A 294 -0.82 22.45 -27.55
C VAL A 294 -0.74 23.46 -28.69
N GLN A 295 0.47 23.95 -28.95
CA GLN A 295 0.72 24.95 -30.01
C GLN A 295 1.47 24.31 -31.18
N LEU A 296 1.03 24.58 -32.38
CA LEU A 296 1.64 24.08 -33.60
C LEU A 296 1.69 25.18 -34.67
N PRO A 297 2.71 25.15 -35.54
CA PRO A 297 2.75 26.00 -36.71
C PRO A 297 1.68 25.58 -37.75
N MET A 298 1.20 26.49 -38.58
CA MET A 298 0.20 26.21 -39.62
C MET A 298 0.71 25.26 -40.70
N ASP A 299 2.00 25.23 -40.94
CA ASP A 299 2.67 24.35 -41.90
C ASP A 299 3.09 22.99 -41.28
N THR A 300 2.58 22.69 -40.09
CA THR A 300 2.83 21.37 -39.43
C THR A 300 2.52 20.23 -40.38
N PRO A 301 3.38 19.19 -40.43
CA PRO A 301 3.17 18.04 -41.32
C PRO A 301 2.03 17.12 -40.86
N TYR A 302 1.52 17.30 -39.61
CA TYR A 302 0.50 16.44 -39.05
C TYR A 302 -0.90 16.80 -39.49
N ASP A 303 -1.72 15.80 -39.76
CA ASP A 303 -3.12 15.94 -40.14
C ASP A 303 -4.06 15.68 -38.96
N GLN A 304 -3.56 14.99 -37.94
CA GLN A 304 -4.28 14.60 -36.73
C GLN A 304 -3.40 14.73 -35.50
N LEU A 305 -4.01 15.02 -34.35
CA LEU A 305 -3.39 14.91 -33.04
C LEU A 305 -4.16 13.92 -32.19
N ALA A 306 -3.41 13.10 -31.48
CA ALA A 306 -3.92 12.19 -30.44
C ALA A 306 -3.43 12.67 -29.08
N PHE A 307 -4.35 12.83 -28.14
CA PHE A 307 -4.10 13.36 -26.79
C PHE A 307 -4.23 12.26 -25.76
N TYR A 308 -3.29 12.23 -24.83
CA TYR A 308 -3.22 11.26 -23.74
C TYR A 308 -3.01 12.00 -22.42
N ALA A 309 -3.63 11.50 -21.36
CA ALA A 309 -3.34 11.94 -19.99
C ALA A 309 -3.25 10.74 -19.07
N ASN A 310 -2.18 10.69 -18.32
CA ASN A 310 -1.88 9.64 -17.34
C ASN A 310 -1.74 10.26 -15.96
N GLY A 311 -2.15 9.53 -14.94
CA GLY A 311 -1.95 9.91 -13.54
C GLY A 311 -1.67 8.70 -12.70
N SER A 312 -0.67 8.84 -11.85
CA SER A 312 -0.34 7.88 -10.80
C SER A 312 -0.81 8.44 -9.46
N PHE A 313 -1.58 7.66 -8.74
CA PHE A 313 -2.24 8.06 -7.51
C PHE A 313 -1.97 7.07 -6.40
N ALA A 314 -1.99 7.54 -5.15
CA ALA A 314 -1.96 6.69 -3.98
C ALA A 314 -3.17 6.96 -3.07
N ARG A 315 -3.83 5.91 -2.63
CA ARG A 315 -4.95 6.00 -1.69
C ARG A 315 -4.49 6.52 -0.33
N ARG A 316 -5.17 7.53 0.20
CA ARG A 316 -4.86 8.14 1.50
C ARG A 316 -5.16 7.22 2.69
N ASP A 317 -6.06 6.25 2.53
CA ASP A 317 -6.37 5.26 3.55
C ASP A 317 -5.36 4.11 3.63
N LYS A 318 -4.39 4.05 2.71
CA LYS A 318 -3.32 3.04 2.72
C LYS A 318 -1.93 3.63 2.85
N LEU A 319 -1.78 4.92 2.55
CA LEU A 319 -0.49 5.56 2.44
C LEU A 319 -0.53 6.98 3.00
N GLY A 320 0.45 7.34 3.82
CA GLY A 320 0.79 8.72 4.14
C GLY A 320 1.98 9.19 3.31
N LEU A 321 1.89 10.36 2.71
CA LEU A 321 3.03 11.02 2.07
C LEU A 321 3.45 12.23 2.91
N SER A 322 4.75 12.36 3.20
CA SER A 322 5.27 13.59 3.77
C SER A 322 5.64 14.55 2.64
N LEU A 323 4.94 15.66 2.56
CA LEU A 323 5.27 16.74 1.62
C LEU A 323 6.66 17.33 1.87
N ILE A 324 7.16 17.24 3.11
CA ILE A 324 8.47 17.82 3.52
C ILE A 324 9.64 17.01 2.96
N GLN A 325 9.43 15.77 2.55
CA GLN A 325 10.49 14.89 2.02
C GLN A 325 10.43 14.73 0.49
N LEU A 326 9.74 15.62 -0.19
CA LEU A 326 9.78 15.74 -1.64
C LEU A 326 11.17 16.20 -2.09
N THR A 327 12.11 15.28 -2.13
CA THR A 327 13.32 15.51 -2.91
C THR A 327 12.91 15.32 -4.36
N GLY A 328 12.47 16.40 -4.99
CA GLY A 328 12.22 16.39 -6.43
C GLY A 328 13.52 16.02 -7.14
N TYR A 329 13.49 14.88 -7.81
CA TYR A 329 14.50 14.55 -8.80
C TYR A 329 14.04 15.18 -10.10
N SER A 330 14.79 16.09 -10.62
CA SER A 330 14.56 16.72 -11.91
C SER A 330 15.75 16.43 -12.80
N TRP A 331 15.51 16.19 -14.07
CA TRP A 331 16.57 16.06 -15.07
C TRP A 331 17.48 17.30 -15.15
N THR A 332 16.92 18.48 -14.86
CA THR A 332 17.66 19.75 -14.87
C THR A 332 18.64 19.89 -13.72
N ASP A 333 18.42 19.20 -12.63
CA ASP A 333 19.18 19.42 -11.38
C ASP A 333 20.33 18.43 -11.18
N GLY A 334 20.61 17.55 -12.11
CA GLY A 334 21.62 16.52 -11.99
C GLY A 334 21.37 15.48 -10.88
N LYS A 335 20.21 15.54 -10.24
CA LYS A 335 19.79 14.66 -9.13
C LYS A 335 19.10 13.38 -9.57
N VAL A 336 19.16 13.07 -10.86
CA VAL A 336 18.55 11.85 -11.40
C VAL A 336 19.32 10.63 -10.89
N PRO A 337 18.66 9.62 -10.34
CA PRO A 337 19.31 8.40 -9.89
C PRO A 337 20.16 7.75 -10.99
N GLY A 338 21.27 7.13 -10.61
CA GLY A 338 22.22 6.54 -11.58
C GLY A 338 21.61 5.51 -12.51
N TRP A 339 20.63 4.74 -12.03
CA TRP A 339 19.90 3.75 -12.82
C TRP A 339 18.98 4.39 -13.87
N VAL A 340 18.45 5.58 -13.62
CA VAL A 340 17.69 6.37 -14.62
C VAL A 340 18.63 6.91 -15.68
N LYS A 341 19.82 7.42 -15.28
CA LYS A 341 20.84 7.92 -16.21
C LYS A 341 21.41 6.83 -17.13
N ALA A 342 21.37 5.58 -16.69
CA ALA A 342 21.86 4.45 -17.49
C ALA A 342 20.91 4.05 -18.62
N THR A 343 19.66 4.55 -18.62
CA THR A 343 18.66 4.31 -19.67
C THR A 343 18.95 5.25 -20.82
N LYS A 344 19.57 4.76 -21.89
CA LYS A 344 20.22 5.58 -22.95
C LYS A 344 19.30 6.44 -23.82
N ASP A 345 17.98 6.18 -23.86
CA ASP A 345 17.11 6.75 -24.90
C ASP A 345 15.90 7.51 -24.33
N VAL A 346 15.94 7.95 -23.07
CA VAL A 346 14.74 8.49 -22.44
C VAL A 346 15.06 9.70 -21.57
N ASP A 347 14.46 10.82 -21.87
CA ASP A 347 14.44 11.99 -20.99
C ASP A 347 13.50 11.72 -19.82
N ASN A 348 14.03 11.70 -18.61
CA ASN A 348 13.24 11.35 -17.42
C ASN A 348 13.11 12.51 -16.45
N VAL A 349 11.89 12.82 -16.05
CA VAL A 349 11.59 13.61 -14.86
C VAL A 349 11.25 12.63 -13.75
N VAL A 350 11.91 12.76 -12.59
CA VAL A 350 11.76 11.84 -11.48
C VAL A 350 11.24 12.58 -10.26
N TYR A 351 10.17 12.04 -9.70
CA TYR A 351 9.68 12.41 -8.38
C TYR A 351 9.98 11.28 -7.40
N ARG A 352 10.49 11.61 -6.22
CA ARG A 352 10.70 10.64 -5.16
C ARG A 352 10.20 11.18 -3.82
N GLY A 353 9.38 10.40 -3.15
CA GLY A 353 8.87 10.70 -1.82
C GLY A 353 8.94 9.49 -0.89
N ARG A 354 9.18 9.73 0.40
CA ARG A 354 9.08 8.69 1.41
C ARG A 354 7.63 8.28 1.58
N VAL A 355 7.41 6.97 1.63
CA VAL A 355 6.13 6.34 1.91
C VAL A 355 6.04 6.09 3.41
N PHE A 356 4.97 6.55 4.04
CA PHE A 356 4.70 6.30 5.46
C PHE A 356 3.63 5.21 5.59
N GLU A 357 3.88 4.29 6.51
CA GLU A 357 2.90 3.27 6.84
C GLU A 357 1.70 3.88 7.57
N ASN A 358 0.54 3.23 7.42
CA ASN A 358 -0.72 3.74 7.98
C ASN A 358 -0.90 3.46 9.48
N ASN A 359 -0.01 2.71 10.10
CA ASN A 359 -0.03 2.43 11.53
C ASN A 359 1.38 2.44 12.13
N ALA A 360 1.46 2.74 13.44
CA ALA A 360 2.70 2.90 14.16
C ALA A 360 3.55 1.62 14.17
N ILE A 361 2.94 0.44 14.33
CA ILE A 361 3.67 -0.82 14.31
C ILE A 361 4.40 -0.99 12.98
N ALA A 362 3.70 -0.80 11.86
CA ALA A 362 4.32 -0.92 10.54
C ALA A 362 5.39 0.17 10.32
N ALA A 363 5.15 1.39 10.78
CA ALA A 363 6.09 2.50 10.67
C ALA A 363 7.40 2.26 11.42
N HIS A 364 7.35 1.62 12.60
CA HIS A 364 8.52 1.36 13.44
C HIS A 364 9.21 0.02 13.14
N THR A 365 8.49 -0.97 12.59
CA THR A 365 9.03 -2.32 12.38
C THR A 365 9.47 -2.60 10.95
N ARG A 366 9.22 -1.69 10.01
CA ARG A 366 9.56 -1.84 8.60
C ARG A 366 10.60 -0.82 8.17
N ASP A 367 11.44 -1.23 7.24
CA ASP A 367 12.39 -0.31 6.60
C ASP A 367 11.66 0.70 5.73
N ALA A 368 12.13 1.94 5.75
CA ALA A 368 11.55 3.02 4.97
C ALA A 368 11.57 2.70 3.47
N ARG A 369 10.42 2.87 2.82
CA ARG A 369 10.25 2.75 1.38
C ARG A 369 10.04 4.12 0.75
N TYR A 370 10.38 4.21 -0.51
CA TYR A 370 10.21 5.41 -1.31
C TYR A 370 9.42 5.07 -2.56
N VAL A 371 8.41 5.86 -2.86
CA VAL A 371 7.78 5.85 -4.17
C VAL A 371 8.61 6.75 -5.08
N THR A 372 8.96 6.24 -6.25
CA THR A 372 9.62 7.01 -7.31
C THR A 372 8.71 6.95 -8.53
N VAL A 373 8.33 8.11 -9.02
CA VAL A 373 7.55 8.28 -10.25
C VAL A 373 8.43 8.99 -11.24
N TYR A 374 8.49 8.50 -12.45
CA TYR A 374 9.31 9.06 -13.51
C TYR A 374 8.59 9.02 -14.84
N TRP A 375 8.87 10.02 -15.67
CA TRP A 375 8.41 10.09 -17.04
C TRP A 375 9.41 9.41 -17.95
N GLN A 376 8.89 8.71 -18.94
CA GLN A 376 9.67 8.25 -20.07
C GLN A 376 9.20 8.99 -21.30
N PHE A 377 10.12 9.69 -21.93
CA PHE A 377 9.87 10.36 -23.21
C PHE A 377 10.66 9.63 -24.28
N GLY A 378 10.01 9.34 -25.37
CA GLY A 378 10.65 8.76 -26.55
C GLY A 378 10.05 9.35 -27.81
N VAL A 379 10.66 9.07 -28.95
CA VAL A 379 10.15 9.52 -30.26
C VAL A 379 8.73 8.98 -30.51
N HIS A 380 8.39 7.85 -29.92
CA HIS A 380 7.12 7.14 -30.11
C HIS A 380 6.11 7.33 -28.96
N GLY A 381 6.30 8.34 -28.13
CA GLY A 381 5.34 8.68 -27.08
C GLY A 381 5.97 9.02 -25.73
N ALA A 382 5.11 9.25 -24.77
CA ALA A 382 5.47 9.49 -23.38
C ALA A 382 4.72 8.52 -22.46
N GLY A 383 5.28 8.28 -21.29
CA GLY A 383 4.68 7.39 -20.31
C GLY A 383 5.05 7.80 -18.89
N LEU A 384 4.19 7.41 -17.96
CA LEU A 384 4.39 7.57 -16.54
C LEU A 384 4.65 6.19 -15.92
N LEU A 385 5.76 6.03 -15.23
CA LEU A 385 6.14 4.80 -14.54
C LEU A 385 6.34 5.10 -13.06
N GLN A 386 6.06 4.10 -12.23
CA GLN A 386 6.21 4.20 -10.78
C GLN A 386 6.86 2.94 -10.20
N THR A 387 7.66 3.13 -9.18
CA THR A 387 8.27 2.03 -8.44
C THR A 387 8.25 2.33 -6.94
N ILE A 388 8.18 1.28 -6.13
CA ILE A 388 8.27 1.37 -4.67
C ILE A 388 9.46 0.54 -4.24
N ARG A 389 10.51 1.21 -3.71
CA ARG A 389 11.77 0.58 -3.35
C ARG A 389 12.29 1.11 -2.02
N ARG A 390 13.16 0.34 -1.37
CA ARG A 390 13.99 0.81 -0.25
C ARG A 390 15.19 1.58 -0.78
N ASN A 391 15.85 2.33 0.10
CA ASN A 391 17.15 2.89 -0.25
C ASN A 391 18.15 1.77 -0.58
N GLY A 392 18.85 1.92 -1.71
CA GLY A 392 19.82 0.94 -2.20
C GLY A 392 19.23 -0.21 -3.02
N GLU A 393 17.90 -0.31 -3.13
CA GLU A 393 17.22 -1.31 -3.97
C GLU A 393 16.74 -0.73 -5.31
N GLU A 394 17.13 0.47 -5.67
CA GLU A 394 16.64 1.19 -6.85
C GLU A 394 16.90 0.42 -8.16
N ASN A 395 18.01 -0.29 -8.22
CA ASN A 395 18.41 -1.11 -9.40
C ASN A 395 17.84 -2.53 -9.36
N ARG A 396 17.11 -2.91 -8.30
CA ARG A 396 16.56 -4.25 -8.19
C ARG A 396 15.34 -4.39 -9.09
N VAL A 397 15.40 -5.35 -9.99
CA VAL A 397 14.23 -5.75 -10.79
C VAL A 397 13.38 -6.68 -9.94
N ASN A 398 12.22 -6.22 -9.51
CA ASN A 398 11.21 -7.07 -8.88
C ASN A 398 10.50 -7.89 -9.96
N SER A 399 9.91 -9.01 -9.54
CA SER A 399 8.92 -9.67 -10.39
C SER A 399 7.64 -8.81 -10.47
N GLU A 400 6.90 -8.96 -11.56
CA GLU A 400 5.61 -8.26 -11.75
C GLU A 400 4.61 -8.53 -10.61
N SER A 401 4.68 -9.73 -10.00
CA SER A 401 3.86 -10.08 -8.84
C SER A 401 4.25 -9.32 -7.58
N GLN A 402 5.54 -9.05 -7.38
CA GLN A 402 6.04 -8.26 -6.25
C GLN A 402 5.66 -6.79 -6.39
N ASP A 403 5.78 -6.22 -7.58
CA ASP A 403 5.37 -4.84 -7.84
C ASP A 403 3.87 -4.67 -7.65
N ARG A 404 3.03 -5.57 -8.20
CA ARG A 404 1.58 -5.57 -7.97
C ARG A 404 1.19 -5.72 -6.50
N GLU A 405 1.91 -6.52 -5.71
CA GLU A 405 1.65 -6.64 -4.26
C GLU A 405 1.98 -5.34 -3.52
N LEU A 406 3.08 -4.66 -3.88
CA LEU A 406 3.44 -3.36 -3.31
C LEU A 406 2.43 -2.28 -3.69
N GLU A 407 2.02 -2.20 -4.95
CA GLU A 407 0.99 -1.28 -5.42
C GLU A 407 -0.33 -1.49 -4.68
N ARG A 408 -0.77 -2.74 -4.53
CA ARG A 408 -1.97 -3.10 -3.78
C ARG A 408 -1.85 -2.74 -2.30
N ARG A 409 -0.68 -2.97 -1.68
CA ARG A 409 -0.41 -2.68 -0.28
C ARG A 409 -0.53 -1.19 0.01
N TYR A 410 0.10 -0.36 -0.80
CA TYR A 410 0.10 1.09 -0.65
C TYR A 410 -1.07 1.77 -1.37
N GLY A 411 -1.93 0.98 -2.01
CA GLY A 411 -3.09 1.50 -2.73
C GLY A 411 -2.69 2.41 -3.89
N ILE A 412 -1.59 2.08 -4.57
CA ILE A 412 -1.16 2.82 -5.76
C ILE A 412 -1.99 2.37 -6.94
N VAL A 413 -2.49 3.33 -7.69
CA VAL A 413 -3.36 3.08 -8.85
C VAL A 413 -3.01 4.03 -9.98
N ASP A 414 -3.05 3.51 -11.20
CA ASP A 414 -2.91 4.29 -12.41
C ASP A 414 -4.27 4.56 -13.02
N SER A 415 -4.43 5.76 -13.52
CA SER A 415 -5.55 6.13 -14.37
C SER A 415 -5.03 6.75 -15.66
N ARG A 416 -5.61 6.32 -16.77
CA ARG A 416 -5.19 6.74 -18.12
C ARG A 416 -6.41 7.07 -18.94
N GLN A 417 -6.26 8.11 -19.76
CA GLN A 417 -7.25 8.50 -20.75
C GLN A 417 -6.54 8.76 -22.07
N GLY A 418 -7.17 8.38 -23.14
CA GLY A 418 -6.66 8.55 -24.51
C GLY A 418 -6.56 7.22 -25.26
N PRO A 419 -6.33 7.29 -26.59
CA PRO A 419 -6.23 8.52 -27.39
C PRO A 419 -7.56 9.26 -27.52
N ILE A 420 -7.54 10.58 -27.40
CA ILE A 420 -8.60 11.48 -27.89
C ILE A 420 -8.07 12.12 -29.16
N GLU A 421 -8.66 11.78 -30.28
CA GLU A 421 -8.17 12.21 -31.57
C GLU A 421 -8.87 13.49 -32.06
N ARG A 422 -8.09 14.38 -32.67
CA ARG A 422 -8.59 15.60 -33.30
C ARG A 422 -7.93 15.83 -34.66
N THR A 423 -8.71 15.90 -35.71
CA THR A 423 -8.22 16.24 -37.03
C THR A 423 -7.92 17.73 -37.13
N LEU A 424 -6.90 18.09 -37.89
CA LEU A 424 -6.44 19.44 -38.10
C LEU A 424 -6.92 20.06 -39.43
N TRP A 425 -7.69 19.33 -40.24
CA TRP A 425 -8.12 19.77 -41.55
C TRP A 425 -8.90 21.08 -41.51
N ASN A 426 -9.87 21.21 -40.60
CA ASN A 426 -10.64 22.44 -40.43
C ASN A 426 -9.80 23.66 -40.04
N VAL A 427 -8.57 23.47 -39.59
CA VAL A 427 -7.64 24.56 -39.28
C VAL A 427 -6.79 24.90 -40.48
N LYS A 428 -6.31 23.86 -41.19
CA LYS A 428 -5.45 24.01 -42.39
C LYS A 428 -6.20 24.55 -43.58
N ASP A 429 -7.47 24.19 -43.77
CA ASP A 429 -8.31 24.64 -44.89
C ASP A 429 -8.79 26.10 -44.75
N ARG A 430 -8.54 26.76 -43.63
CA ARG A 430 -8.83 28.19 -43.42
C ARG A 430 -7.74 29.13 -43.96
N LYS A 431 -6.89 28.63 -44.84
CA LYS A 431 -5.97 29.47 -45.64
C LYS A 431 -6.78 30.23 -46.62
#